data_d38b0e2b6317e1bd9ae65bcb0f22a1e7
#
_entry.id   d38b0e2b6317e1bd9ae65bcb0f22a1e7
#
_cell.length_a   1.000
_cell.length_b   1.000
_cell.length_c   1.000
_cell.angle_alpha   90.00
_cell.angle_beta   90.00
_cell.angle_gamma   90.00
#
_symmetry.space_group_name_H-M   'P 1'
#
loop_
_entity.id
_entity.type
_entity.pdbx_description
1 polymer ?
#
loop_
_entity_poly.entity_id
_entity_poly.type
_entity_poly.pdbx_seq_one_letter_code
_entity_poly.pdbx_strand_id
1 'polypeptide(L)'
;MLAGKTVLLCVSGSIAAYKIAYLASALKKLKADVHVLMTRNATNFINPITFETLTGNKCLVDTFDRNFEFSVEHVSLAKAADVVLVAPASANVIAKLAHGLADDMLTTTVLACTCKKIISPAMNTRMFENPITQDNLKICEHYGMEVISPASGYLACGDTGAGKMPEPEVLLQYILKEVQYEKDLKGKKILVTAGPTREAIDPVRYITNHSTGKMGYAIAKTAALRGADVTLVSGPAEVEPPMFVNFVPVVTAKDMFEAVTSRSDEMDAVIKAAAVADYRPKFVNTEKTKKKDGDMAIELERTDDILKWLGEHKKDSQFLCGFSMETEHMLENSRAKLTKKNLDMIVANNLKVAGAGFGTDTNVVTMIRENKETELPIMSKEEVAGAILDEIFGIER
;
A
#
# COMPACT_ATOMS: atom_id res chain seq x y z
N MET A 1 -6.88 9.59 -7.57
CA MET A 1 -8.32 9.85 -7.31
C MET A 1 -9.15 8.78 -7.99
N LEU A 2 -10.39 8.51 -7.54
CA LEU A 2 -11.26 7.44 -8.06
C LEU A 2 -12.40 7.98 -8.97
N ALA A 3 -12.17 9.10 -9.63
CA ALA A 3 -13.18 9.64 -10.57
C ALA A 3 -13.45 8.64 -11.69
N GLY A 4 -14.72 8.38 -11.97
CA GLY A 4 -15.18 7.39 -12.97
C GLY A 4 -15.15 5.94 -12.48
N LYS A 5 -14.79 5.68 -11.22
CA LYS A 5 -14.82 4.34 -10.61
C LYS A 5 -16.08 4.15 -9.78
N THR A 6 -16.77 3.04 -10.00
CA THR A 6 -17.97 2.64 -9.27
C THR A 6 -17.65 1.57 -8.23
N VAL A 7 -17.96 1.88 -6.97
CA VAL A 7 -17.73 0.99 -5.82
C VAL A 7 -19.06 0.55 -5.23
N LEU A 8 -19.31 -0.77 -5.15
CA LEU A 8 -20.47 -1.31 -4.46
C LEU A 8 -20.09 -1.73 -3.04
N LEU A 9 -20.74 -1.11 -2.05
CA LEU A 9 -20.65 -1.46 -0.64
C LEU A 9 -21.85 -2.32 -0.26
N CYS A 10 -21.62 -3.56 0.09
CA CYS A 10 -22.63 -4.55 0.45
C CYS A 10 -22.64 -4.75 1.96
N VAL A 11 -23.67 -4.25 2.65
CA VAL A 11 -23.73 -4.18 4.12
C VAL A 11 -24.71 -5.24 4.65
N SER A 12 -24.20 -6.18 5.47
CA SER A 12 -25.06 -7.17 6.14
C SER A 12 -25.26 -6.89 7.62
N GLY A 13 -26.13 -7.65 8.28
CA GLY A 13 -26.56 -7.45 9.66
C GLY A 13 -25.45 -7.71 10.67
N SER A 14 -24.73 -6.68 11.06
CA SER A 14 -23.71 -6.69 12.11
C SER A 14 -23.59 -5.30 12.74
N ILE A 15 -23.27 -5.24 14.02
CA ILE A 15 -22.98 -3.98 14.71
C ILE A 15 -21.87 -3.18 13.98
N ALA A 16 -20.94 -3.83 13.30
CA ALA A 16 -19.86 -3.18 12.55
C ALA A 16 -20.34 -2.37 11.32
N ALA A 17 -21.63 -2.43 10.97
CA ALA A 17 -22.21 -1.68 9.83
C ALA A 17 -21.97 -0.15 9.93
N TYR A 18 -21.91 0.41 11.14
CA TYR A 18 -21.65 1.85 11.32
C TYR A 18 -20.30 2.28 10.74
N LYS A 19 -19.29 1.40 10.73
CA LYS A 19 -17.97 1.70 10.17
C LYS A 19 -18.01 1.94 8.66
N ILE A 20 -18.98 1.35 7.96
CA ILE A 20 -19.09 1.50 6.51
C ILE A 20 -19.56 2.90 6.11
N ALA A 21 -20.22 3.63 7.00
CA ALA A 21 -20.52 5.04 6.78
C ALA A 21 -19.25 5.91 6.67
N TYR A 22 -18.23 5.63 7.48
CA TYR A 22 -16.92 6.28 7.36
C TYR A 22 -16.23 5.93 6.05
N LEU A 23 -16.26 4.65 5.66
CA LEU A 23 -15.69 4.19 4.39
C LEU A 23 -16.38 4.84 3.20
N ALA A 24 -17.73 4.89 3.19
CA ALA A 24 -18.50 5.55 2.15
C ALA A 24 -18.12 7.03 2.00
N SER A 25 -18.00 7.75 3.13
CA SER A 25 -17.55 9.15 3.15
C SER A 25 -16.13 9.30 2.60
N ALA A 26 -15.19 8.40 2.97
CA ALA A 26 -13.81 8.43 2.48
C ALA A 26 -13.74 8.20 0.96
N LEU A 27 -14.50 7.25 0.43
CA LEU A 27 -14.59 6.98 -1.01
C LEU A 27 -15.17 8.14 -1.80
N LYS A 28 -16.20 8.82 -1.28
CA LYS A 28 -16.76 10.02 -1.89
C LYS A 28 -15.76 11.18 -1.94
N LYS A 29 -14.95 11.37 -0.89
CA LYS A 29 -13.84 12.36 -0.88
C LYS A 29 -12.81 12.05 -1.99
N LEU A 30 -12.60 10.78 -2.31
CA LEU A 30 -11.75 10.33 -3.42
C LEU A 30 -12.47 10.41 -4.79
N LYS A 31 -13.71 10.92 -4.84
CA LYS A 31 -14.56 11.09 -6.05
C LYS A 31 -15.01 9.77 -6.69
N ALA A 32 -15.12 8.69 -5.92
CA ALA A 32 -15.75 7.46 -6.38
C ALA A 32 -17.27 7.63 -6.51
N ASP A 33 -17.88 6.92 -7.45
CA ASP A 33 -19.32 6.69 -7.45
C ASP A 33 -19.63 5.50 -6.54
N VAL A 34 -20.29 5.79 -5.40
CA VAL A 34 -20.49 4.80 -4.33
C VAL A 34 -21.95 4.43 -4.24
N HIS A 35 -22.26 3.15 -4.43
CA HIS A 35 -23.58 2.57 -4.24
C HIS A 35 -23.59 1.62 -3.06
N VAL A 36 -24.67 1.62 -2.29
CA VAL A 36 -24.81 0.80 -1.09
C VAL A 36 -26.00 -0.15 -1.21
N LEU A 37 -25.73 -1.42 -1.00
CA LEU A 37 -26.73 -2.49 -0.92
C LEU A 37 -26.78 -3.00 0.52
N MET A 38 -27.96 -3.13 1.08
CA MET A 38 -28.14 -3.61 2.45
C MET A 38 -29.02 -4.85 2.50
N THR A 39 -28.69 -5.78 3.37
CA THR A 39 -29.68 -6.79 3.76
C THR A 39 -30.73 -6.16 4.69
N ARG A 40 -31.93 -6.74 4.74
CA ARG A 40 -32.96 -6.31 5.72
C ARG A 40 -32.43 -6.31 7.16
N ASN A 41 -31.62 -7.30 7.52
CA ASN A 41 -31.04 -7.35 8.87
C ASN A 41 -30.06 -6.20 9.14
N ALA A 42 -29.40 -5.65 8.13
CA ALA A 42 -28.49 -4.50 8.28
C ALA A 42 -29.25 -3.23 8.70
N THR A 43 -30.50 -3.06 8.27
CA THR A 43 -31.30 -1.88 8.61
C THR A 43 -31.64 -1.75 10.10
N ASN A 44 -31.47 -2.84 10.87
CA ASN A 44 -31.59 -2.81 12.33
C ASN A 44 -30.38 -2.17 13.02
N PHE A 45 -29.24 -2.04 12.34
CA PHE A 45 -28.00 -1.48 12.90
C PHE A 45 -27.70 -0.09 12.38
N ILE A 46 -28.07 0.22 11.14
CA ILE A 46 -27.89 1.52 10.52
C ILE A 46 -29.00 1.78 9.52
N ASN A 47 -29.52 3.00 9.50
CA ASN A 47 -30.62 3.35 8.59
C ASN A 47 -30.09 3.63 7.17
N PRO A 48 -30.77 3.14 6.09
CA PRO A 48 -30.43 3.43 4.69
C PRO A 48 -30.18 4.91 4.38
N ILE A 49 -30.96 5.83 4.96
CA ILE A 49 -30.83 7.28 4.79
C ILE A 49 -29.43 7.80 5.11
N THR A 50 -28.69 7.13 6.02
CA THR A 50 -27.33 7.50 6.33
C THR A 50 -26.43 7.37 5.09
N PHE A 51 -26.57 6.27 4.36
CA PHE A 51 -25.78 6.04 3.16
C PHE A 51 -26.24 6.92 2.00
N GLU A 52 -27.55 7.12 1.84
CA GLU A 52 -28.11 8.01 0.82
C GLU A 52 -27.58 9.44 0.98
N THR A 53 -27.55 9.93 2.21
CA THR A 53 -27.01 11.27 2.53
C THR A 53 -25.52 11.37 2.21
N LEU A 54 -24.73 10.33 2.50
CA LEU A 54 -23.28 10.33 2.29
C LEU A 54 -22.88 10.16 0.82
N THR A 55 -23.62 9.33 0.08
CA THR A 55 -23.25 8.93 -1.28
C THR A 55 -23.96 9.77 -2.35
N GLY A 56 -25.13 10.31 -2.05
CA GLY A 56 -26.01 10.94 -3.04
C GLY A 56 -26.77 9.92 -3.91
N ASN A 57 -26.63 8.63 -3.63
CA ASN A 57 -27.28 7.53 -4.35
C ASN A 57 -28.29 6.84 -3.43
N LYS A 58 -29.37 6.29 -4.01
CA LYS A 58 -30.34 5.49 -3.28
C LYS A 58 -29.67 4.24 -2.66
N CYS A 59 -29.96 3.95 -1.41
CA CYS A 59 -29.54 2.73 -0.74
C CYS A 59 -30.56 1.62 -0.99
N LEU A 60 -30.12 0.53 -1.62
CA LEU A 60 -31.01 -0.54 -2.07
C LEU A 60 -31.09 -1.65 -1.01
N VAL A 61 -32.32 -1.98 -0.59
CA VAL A 61 -32.62 -3.02 0.40
C VAL A 61 -33.47 -4.13 -0.19
N ASP A 62 -34.55 -3.76 -0.87
CA ASP A 62 -35.53 -4.69 -1.41
C ASP A 62 -35.34 -4.86 -2.93
N THR A 63 -35.40 -6.11 -3.40
CA THR A 63 -35.23 -6.45 -4.82
C THR A 63 -36.40 -5.95 -5.67
N PHE A 64 -37.58 -5.86 -5.09
CA PHE A 64 -38.85 -5.52 -5.77
C PHE A 64 -39.50 -4.25 -5.19
N ASP A 65 -38.73 -3.18 -5.07
CA ASP A 65 -39.27 -1.86 -4.72
C ASP A 65 -40.09 -1.31 -5.92
N ARG A 66 -41.40 -1.09 -5.72
CA ARG A 66 -42.30 -0.62 -6.77
C ARG A 66 -42.27 0.89 -7.02
N ASN A 67 -41.47 1.63 -6.27
CA ASN A 67 -41.38 3.10 -6.33
C ASN A 67 -40.18 3.59 -7.13
N PHE A 68 -39.68 2.86 -8.12
CA PHE A 68 -38.54 3.24 -8.92
C PHE A 68 -38.81 3.22 -10.45
N GLU A 69 -37.97 3.86 -11.21
CA GLU A 69 -37.95 3.83 -12.65
C GLU A 69 -37.68 2.41 -13.19
N PHE A 70 -38.33 2.06 -14.31
CA PHE A 70 -38.27 0.71 -14.87
C PHE A 70 -36.87 0.35 -15.38
N SER A 71 -35.95 0.00 -14.46
CA SER A 71 -34.64 -0.57 -14.76
C SER A 71 -34.40 -1.80 -13.87
N VAL A 72 -33.68 -2.78 -14.41
CA VAL A 72 -33.24 -3.95 -13.61
C VAL A 72 -32.03 -3.51 -12.80
N GLU A 73 -32.25 -2.80 -11.69
CA GLU A 73 -31.21 -2.10 -10.90
C GLU A 73 -30.03 -3.01 -10.54
N HIS A 74 -30.28 -4.26 -10.07
CA HIS A 74 -29.20 -5.19 -9.73
C HIS A 74 -28.30 -5.54 -10.92
N VAL A 75 -28.86 -5.61 -12.14
CA VAL A 75 -28.08 -5.87 -13.36
C VAL A 75 -27.28 -4.64 -13.79
N SER A 76 -27.90 -3.45 -13.71
CA SER A 76 -27.23 -2.19 -14.05
C SER A 76 -26.05 -1.92 -13.15
N LEU A 77 -26.22 -2.09 -11.83
CA LEU A 77 -25.16 -1.92 -10.86
C LEU A 77 -24.06 -2.99 -11.01
N ALA A 78 -24.45 -4.25 -11.25
CA ALA A 78 -23.48 -5.32 -11.46
C ALA A 78 -22.57 -5.08 -12.67
N LYS A 79 -23.11 -4.46 -13.75
CA LYS A 79 -22.33 -4.09 -14.94
C LYS A 79 -21.46 -2.86 -14.73
N ALA A 80 -21.93 -1.89 -13.93
CA ALA A 80 -21.21 -0.65 -13.68
C ALA A 80 -20.07 -0.80 -12.65
N ALA A 81 -20.15 -1.81 -11.78
CA ALA A 81 -19.22 -1.96 -10.67
C ALA A 81 -17.79 -2.28 -11.12
N ASP A 82 -16.83 -1.49 -10.65
CA ASP A 82 -15.39 -1.79 -10.76
C ASP A 82 -14.92 -2.72 -9.62
N VAL A 83 -15.56 -2.64 -8.45
CA VAL A 83 -15.27 -3.48 -7.28
C VAL A 83 -16.49 -3.61 -6.37
N VAL A 84 -16.62 -4.78 -5.74
CA VAL A 84 -17.61 -5.06 -4.70
C VAL A 84 -16.89 -5.32 -3.38
N LEU A 85 -17.31 -4.64 -2.32
CA LEU A 85 -16.91 -4.94 -0.96
C LEU A 85 -18.12 -5.40 -0.14
N VAL A 86 -18.12 -6.63 0.32
CA VAL A 86 -19.11 -7.15 1.28
C VAL A 86 -18.56 -6.94 2.69
N ALA A 87 -19.01 -5.91 3.35
CA ALA A 87 -18.55 -5.49 4.67
C ALA A 87 -19.64 -4.71 5.44
N PRO A 88 -19.95 -5.11 6.66
CA PRO A 88 -19.59 -6.36 7.30
C PRO A 88 -20.22 -7.57 6.60
N ALA A 89 -19.48 -8.68 6.45
CA ALA A 89 -20.01 -9.94 5.97
C ALA A 89 -20.36 -10.89 7.12
N SER A 90 -21.65 -11.07 7.37
CA SER A 90 -22.12 -12.04 8.37
C SER A 90 -21.96 -13.47 7.88
N ALA A 91 -21.92 -14.45 8.78
CA ALA A 91 -21.83 -15.87 8.42
C ALA A 91 -22.95 -16.28 7.44
N ASN A 92 -24.16 -15.76 7.61
CA ASN A 92 -25.28 -16.01 6.71
C ASN A 92 -24.99 -15.52 5.27
N VAL A 93 -24.51 -14.29 5.10
CA VAL A 93 -24.20 -13.76 3.77
C VAL A 93 -23.03 -14.51 3.15
N ILE A 94 -21.99 -14.84 3.91
CA ILE A 94 -20.86 -15.65 3.43
C ILE A 94 -21.35 -17.01 2.92
N ALA A 95 -22.21 -17.69 3.66
CA ALA A 95 -22.80 -18.96 3.24
C ALA A 95 -23.61 -18.82 1.94
N LYS A 96 -24.43 -17.78 1.81
CA LYS A 96 -25.19 -17.50 0.58
C LYS A 96 -24.26 -17.27 -0.62
N LEU A 97 -23.23 -16.47 -0.46
CA LEU A 97 -22.25 -16.21 -1.53
C LEU A 97 -21.50 -17.46 -1.95
N ALA A 98 -21.09 -18.29 -0.98
CA ALA A 98 -20.40 -19.56 -1.23
C ALA A 98 -21.24 -20.54 -2.06
N HIS A 99 -22.56 -20.54 -1.86
CA HIS A 99 -23.47 -21.50 -2.50
C HIS A 99 -24.36 -20.89 -3.59
N GLY A 100 -24.14 -19.62 -3.97
CA GLY A 100 -24.90 -18.95 -5.04
C GLY A 100 -26.37 -18.70 -4.71
N LEU A 101 -26.72 -18.54 -3.42
CA LEU A 101 -28.07 -18.21 -2.99
C LEU A 101 -28.30 -16.71 -3.17
N ALA A 102 -29.28 -16.36 -4.01
CA ALA A 102 -29.58 -14.98 -4.44
C ALA A 102 -31.04 -14.64 -4.13
N ASP A 103 -31.39 -14.57 -2.84
CA ASP A 103 -32.74 -14.38 -2.33
C ASP A 103 -33.02 -12.96 -1.80
N ASP A 104 -32.06 -12.06 -1.92
CA ASP A 104 -32.16 -10.63 -1.57
C ASP A 104 -31.39 -9.77 -2.57
N MET A 105 -31.60 -8.43 -2.51
CA MET A 105 -30.99 -7.47 -3.43
C MET A 105 -29.46 -7.53 -3.42
N LEU A 106 -28.83 -7.68 -2.24
CA LEU A 106 -27.40 -7.76 -2.09
C LEU A 106 -26.83 -9.00 -2.79
N THR A 107 -27.33 -10.18 -2.45
CA THR A 107 -26.81 -11.44 -2.98
C THR A 107 -27.09 -11.62 -4.46
N THR A 108 -28.24 -11.14 -4.95
CA THR A 108 -28.57 -11.14 -6.38
C THR A 108 -27.60 -10.26 -7.17
N THR A 109 -27.32 -9.06 -6.68
CA THR A 109 -26.38 -8.14 -7.36
C THR A 109 -24.97 -8.72 -7.36
N VAL A 110 -24.50 -9.21 -6.21
CA VAL A 110 -23.12 -9.77 -6.09
C VAL A 110 -22.93 -10.99 -7.00
N LEU A 111 -23.96 -11.83 -7.13
CA LEU A 111 -23.93 -12.99 -8.03
C LEU A 111 -23.80 -12.55 -9.51
N ALA A 112 -24.43 -11.44 -9.89
CA ALA A 112 -24.40 -10.89 -11.26
C ALA A 112 -23.10 -10.12 -11.57
N CYS A 113 -22.33 -9.67 -10.56
CA CYS A 113 -21.09 -8.91 -10.76
C CYS A 113 -19.98 -9.78 -11.34
N THR A 114 -19.23 -9.22 -12.30
CA THR A 114 -18.03 -9.82 -12.89
C THR A 114 -16.73 -9.24 -12.35
N CYS A 115 -16.80 -8.06 -11.73
CA CYS A 115 -15.64 -7.40 -11.12
C CYS A 115 -15.14 -8.14 -9.88
N LYS A 116 -13.99 -7.69 -9.32
CA LYS A 116 -13.42 -8.23 -8.08
C LYS A 116 -14.39 -8.09 -6.92
N LYS A 117 -14.55 -9.17 -6.17
CA LYS A 117 -15.36 -9.23 -4.95
C LYS A 117 -14.46 -9.41 -3.76
N ILE A 118 -14.64 -8.57 -2.75
CA ILE A 118 -13.88 -8.57 -1.49
C ILE A 118 -14.85 -8.82 -0.35
N ILE A 119 -14.51 -9.72 0.56
CA ILE A 119 -15.35 -10.11 1.70
C ILE A 119 -14.62 -9.76 2.99
N SER A 120 -15.24 -8.96 3.85
CA SER A 120 -14.74 -8.67 5.19
C SER A 120 -15.64 -9.29 6.25
N PRO A 121 -15.28 -10.48 6.80
CA PRO A 121 -16.05 -11.17 7.82
C PRO A 121 -16.21 -10.33 9.09
N ALA A 122 -17.41 -10.38 9.69
CA ALA A 122 -17.70 -9.72 10.95
C ALA A 122 -18.73 -10.52 11.76
N MET A 123 -18.25 -11.23 12.78
CA MET A 123 -19.08 -12.09 13.63
C MET A 123 -18.39 -12.42 14.95
N ASN A 124 -19.09 -13.07 15.87
CA ASN A 124 -18.51 -13.64 17.08
C ASN A 124 -17.39 -14.63 16.73
N THR A 125 -16.37 -14.74 17.59
CA THR A 125 -15.20 -15.60 17.38
C THR A 125 -15.58 -17.06 17.14
N ARG A 126 -16.51 -17.62 17.93
CA ARG A 126 -16.95 -19.02 17.76
C ARG A 126 -17.67 -19.26 16.44
N MET A 127 -18.40 -18.26 15.95
CA MET A 127 -19.02 -18.32 14.61
C MET A 127 -17.96 -18.25 13.52
N PHE A 128 -16.96 -17.42 13.69
CA PHE A 128 -15.86 -17.29 12.73
C PHE A 128 -15.02 -18.57 12.67
N GLU A 129 -14.65 -19.13 13.82
CA GLU A 129 -13.86 -20.37 13.94
C GLU A 129 -14.65 -21.65 13.62
N ASN A 130 -15.96 -21.54 13.45
CA ASN A 130 -16.79 -22.70 13.11
C ASN A 130 -16.35 -23.29 11.77
N PRO A 131 -16.10 -24.62 11.69
CA PRO A 131 -15.63 -25.27 10.46
C PRO A 131 -16.50 -24.95 9.24
N ILE A 132 -17.82 -24.89 9.40
CA ILE A 132 -18.75 -24.55 8.30
C ILE A 132 -18.49 -23.14 7.78
N THR A 133 -18.23 -22.17 8.66
CA THR A 133 -17.89 -20.79 8.24
C THR A 133 -16.54 -20.75 7.52
N GLN A 134 -15.54 -21.47 8.06
CA GLN A 134 -14.23 -21.56 7.44
C GLN A 134 -14.27 -22.23 6.06
N ASP A 135 -15.07 -23.29 5.90
CA ASP A 135 -15.24 -23.94 4.61
C ASP A 135 -15.98 -23.05 3.60
N ASN A 136 -17.00 -22.29 4.03
CA ASN A 136 -17.68 -21.32 3.18
C ASN A 136 -16.73 -20.19 2.72
N LEU A 137 -15.83 -19.73 3.58
CA LEU A 137 -14.80 -18.73 3.20
C LEU A 137 -13.84 -19.30 2.14
N LYS A 138 -13.35 -20.54 2.32
CA LYS A 138 -12.53 -21.21 1.31
C LYS A 138 -13.24 -21.40 -0.03
N ILE A 139 -14.55 -21.70 0.00
CA ILE A 139 -15.36 -21.79 -1.22
C ILE A 139 -15.44 -20.41 -1.91
N CYS A 140 -15.63 -19.33 -1.17
CA CYS A 140 -15.60 -17.99 -1.72
C CYS A 140 -14.23 -17.68 -2.35
N GLU A 141 -13.13 -18.01 -1.70
CA GLU A 141 -11.76 -17.84 -2.22
C GLU A 141 -11.53 -18.69 -3.49
N HIS A 142 -12.00 -19.94 -3.52
CA HIS A 142 -11.94 -20.81 -4.68
C HIS A 142 -12.61 -20.19 -5.92
N TYR A 143 -13.71 -19.45 -5.72
CA TYR A 143 -14.39 -18.70 -6.80
C TYR A 143 -13.81 -17.30 -7.02
N GLY A 144 -12.61 -17.00 -6.53
CA GLY A 144 -11.84 -15.78 -6.83
C GLY A 144 -12.23 -14.56 -5.99
N MET A 145 -13.05 -14.72 -4.96
CA MET A 145 -13.34 -13.65 -3.99
C MET A 145 -12.13 -13.48 -3.06
N GLU A 146 -11.80 -12.25 -2.70
CA GLU A 146 -10.72 -11.97 -1.74
C GLU A 146 -11.29 -11.84 -0.33
N VAL A 147 -10.83 -12.69 0.58
CA VAL A 147 -11.27 -12.66 1.97
C VAL A 147 -10.27 -11.87 2.80
N ILE A 148 -10.73 -10.76 3.40
CA ILE A 148 -9.93 -9.98 4.35
C ILE A 148 -9.93 -10.70 5.69
N SER A 149 -8.77 -11.04 6.18
CA SER A 149 -8.62 -11.62 7.52
C SER A 149 -9.20 -10.66 8.57
N PRO A 150 -10.13 -11.14 9.43
CA PRO A 150 -10.65 -10.29 10.49
C PRO A 150 -9.56 -9.93 11.49
N ALA A 151 -9.68 -8.75 12.09
CA ALA A 151 -8.82 -8.34 13.19
C ALA A 151 -9.13 -9.15 14.44
N SER A 152 -8.13 -9.33 15.29
CA SER A 152 -8.28 -9.87 16.63
C SER A 152 -8.45 -8.74 17.65
N GLY A 153 -9.24 -8.97 18.69
CA GLY A 153 -9.43 -7.99 19.75
C GLY A 153 -10.74 -8.19 20.51
N TYR A 154 -11.08 -7.18 21.31
CA TYR A 154 -12.33 -7.17 22.07
C TYR A 154 -13.53 -6.98 21.13
N LEU A 155 -14.50 -7.86 21.24
CA LEU A 155 -15.73 -7.88 20.46
C LEU A 155 -16.90 -7.28 21.24
N ALA A 156 -17.93 -6.83 20.54
CA ALA A 156 -19.12 -6.23 21.15
C ALA A 156 -19.90 -7.19 22.09
N CYS A 157 -19.71 -8.50 21.93
CA CYS A 157 -20.29 -9.53 22.83
C CYS A 157 -19.50 -9.76 24.12
N GLY A 158 -18.38 -9.05 24.34
CA GLY A 158 -17.52 -9.23 25.50
C GLY A 158 -16.41 -10.26 25.34
N ASP A 159 -16.38 -11.01 24.25
CA ASP A 159 -15.33 -11.98 23.94
C ASP A 159 -14.08 -11.28 23.35
N THR A 160 -12.92 -11.94 23.48
CA THR A 160 -11.68 -11.52 22.81
C THR A 160 -11.26 -12.61 21.83
N GLY A 161 -10.99 -12.25 20.59
CA GLY A 161 -10.56 -13.21 19.56
C GLY A 161 -10.69 -12.66 18.14
N ALA A 162 -10.57 -13.55 17.15
CA ALA A 162 -10.78 -13.24 15.73
C ALA A 162 -12.28 -13.06 15.42
N GLY A 163 -12.59 -12.26 14.41
CA GLY A 163 -13.98 -12.02 13.97
C GLY A 163 -14.36 -10.55 13.92
N LYS A 164 -13.48 -9.64 14.38
CA LYS A 164 -13.67 -8.20 14.30
C LYS A 164 -13.39 -7.70 12.89
N MET A 165 -14.36 -7.00 12.27
CA MET A 165 -14.12 -6.32 10.99
C MET A 165 -12.96 -5.31 11.14
N PRO A 166 -11.99 -5.29 10.23
CA PRO A 166 -10.93 -4.28 10.21
C PRO A 166 -11.46 -2.85 10.19
N GLU A 167 -10.59 -1.89 10.50
CA GLU A 167 -10.97 -0.48 10.47
C GLU A 167 -11.21 0.01 9.02
N PRO A 168 -12.02 1.06 8.82
CA PRO A 168 -12.37 1.56 7.49
C PRO A 168 -11.16 1.88 6.60
N GLU A 169 -10.06 2.33 7.20
CA GLU A 169 -8.81 2.66 6.51
C GLU A 169 -8.19 1.42 5.85
N VAL A 170 -8.25 0.27 6.53
CA VAL A 170 -7.77 -1.01 5.98
C VAL A 170 -8.66 -1.47 4.83
N LEU A 171 -9.99 -1.39 4.99
CA LEU A 171 -10.95 -1.73 3.94
C LEU A 171 -10.75 -0.84 2.70
N LEU A 172 -10.47 0.45 2.91
CA LEU A 172 -10.15 1.39 1.84
C LEU A 172 -8.92 0.95 1.05
N GLN A 173 -7.85 0.48 1.71
CA GLN A 173 -6.65 0.01 1.00
C GLN A 173 -6.95 -1.18 0.09
N TYR A 174 -7.81 -2.11 0.49
CA TYR A 174 -8.24 -3.22 -0.38
C TYR A 174 -9.02 -2.73 -1.60
N ILE A 175 -9.90 -1.72 -1.46
CA ILE A 175 -10.59 -1.11 -2.60
C ILE A 175 -9.59 -0.40 -3.51
N LEU A 176 -8.70 0.43 -2.95
CA LEU A 176 -7.67 1.14 -3.72
C LEU A 176 -6.76 0.18 -4.49
N LYS A 177 -6.38 -0.93 -3.84
CA LYS A 177 -5.62 -2.00 -4.50
C LYS A 177 -6.29 -2.45 -5.79
N GLU A 178 -7.61 -2.54 -5.86
CA GLU A 178 -8.30 -3.01 -7.06
C GLU A 178 -8.53 -1.91 -8.11
N VAL A 179 -8.88 -0.69 -7.69
CA VAL A 179 -9.42 0.30 -8.64
C VAL A 179 -8.58 1.56 -8.86
N GLN A 180 -7.56 1.81 -8.03
CA GLN A 180 -6.81 3.07 -8.09
C GLN A 180 -5.93 3.17 -9.34
N TYR A 181 -5.31 2.06 -9.75
CA TYR A 181 -4.41 1.99 -10.90
C TYR A 181 -4.71 0.76 -11.76
N GLU A 182 -4.36 0.85 -13.04
CA GLU A 182 -4.26 -0.32 -13.92
C GLU A 182 -3.17 -1.28 -13.39
N LYS A 183 -3.34 -2.59 -13.64
CA LYS A 183 -2.40 -3.62 -13.19
C LYS A 183 -1.28 -3.86 -14.21
N ASP A 184 -0.71 -2.78 -14.69
CA ASP A 184 0.31 -2.74 -15.75
C ASP A 184 1.69 -3.27 -15.30
N LEU A 185 1.90 -3.41 -13.99
CA LEU A 185 3.10 -4.04 -13.41
C LEU A 185 2.86 -5.47 -12.91
N LYS A 186 1.74 -6.09 -13.31
CA LYS A 186 1.45 -7.48 -12.92
C LYS A 186 2.55 -8.44 -13.39
N GLY A 187 3.07 -9.26 -12.45
CA GLY A 187 4.15 -10.22 -12.70
C GLY A 187 5.56 -9.61 -12.61
N LYS A 188 5.70 -8.30 -12.39
CA LYS A 188 6.99 -7.67 -12.14
C LYS A 188 7.39 -7.80 -10.67
N LYS A 189 8.66 -8.16 -10.43
CA LYS A 189 9.28 -8.22 -9.10
C LYS A 189 10.15 -6.99 -8.88
N ILE A 190 9.84 -6.20 -7.87
CA ILE A 190 10.51 -4.91 -7.61
C ILE A 190 11.04 -4.89 -6.17
N LEU A 191 12.34 -4.62 -6.02
CA LEU A 191 12.94 -4.36 -4.73
C LEU A 191 13.11 -2.85 -4.54
N VAL A 192 12.57 -2.32 -3.45
CA VAL A 192 12.71 -0.91 -3.08
C VAL A 192 13.43 -0.83 -1.73
N THR A 193 14.46 0.03 -1.63
CA THR A 193 15.03 0.36 -0.33
C THR A 193 14.52 1.70 0.17
N ALA A 194 14.30 1.84 1.47
CA ALA A 194 13.76 3.06 2.06
C ALA A 194 14.30 3.34 3.47
N GLY A 195 14.02 4.53 3.97
CA GLY A 195 14.41 4.95 5.31
C GLY A 195 15.92 5.22 5.46
N PRO A 196 16.34 5.74 6.63
CA PRO A 196 17.74 5.86 6.98
C PRO A 196 18.26 4.56 7.61
N THR A 197 19.55 4.32 7.55
CA THR A 197 20.21 3.36 8.45
C THR A 197 20.61 4.05 9.75
N ARG A 198 20.81 3.27 10.80
CA ARG A 198 21.28 3.73 12.12
C ARG A 198 22.52 2.96 12.51
N GLU A 199 23.63 3.66 12.63
CA GLU A 199 24.92 3.07 12.99
C GLU A 199 25.22 3.34 14.46
N ALA A 200 25.15 2.31 15.28
CA ALA A 200 25.25 2.42 16.72
C ALA A 200 26.63 2.93 17.15
N ILE A 201 26.67 3.88 18.08
CA ILE A 201 27.85 4.31 18.83
C ILE A 201 27.93 3.51 20.13
N ASP A 202 26.79 3.34 20.78
CA ASP A 202 26.57 2.56 21.98
C ASP A 202 25.08 2.12 22.04
N PRO A 203 24.60 1.38 23.04
CA PRO A 203 23.20 0.92 23.12
C PRO A 203 22.15 2.04 23.11
N VAL A 204 22.55 3.31 23.27
CA VAL A 204 21.63 4.46 23.43
C VAL A 204 21.74 5.44 22.27
N ARG A 205 22.90 5.56 21.62
CA ARG A 205 23.20 6.59 20.62
C ARG A 205 23.64 5.97 19.30
N TYR A 206 23.26 6.60 18.20
CA TYR A 206 23.59 6.19 16.84
C TYR A 206 23.80 7.40 15.92
N ILE A 207 24.49 7.17 14.82
CA ILE A 207 24.62 8.09 13.69
C ILE A 207 23.54 7.69 12.66
N THR A 208 22.84 8.66 12.08
CA THR A 208 21.81 8.44 11.07
C THR A 208 21.68 9.62 10.13
N ASN A 209 20.93 9.45 9.05
CA ASN A 209 20.54 10.48 8.10
C ASN A 209 19.12 11.02 8.42
N HIS A 210 18.83 12.25 7.96
CA HIS A 210 17.51 12.89 8.15
C HIS A 210 16.37 12.32 7.30
N SER A 211 16.57 11.20 6.61
CA SER A 211 15.54 10.60 5.77
C SER A 211 14.35 10.10 6.59
N THR A 212 13.13 10.40 6.13
CA THR A 212 11.88 9.89 6.71
C THR A 212 11.38 8.60 6.06
N GLY A 213 11.98 8.16 4.96
CA GLY A 213 11.55 6.99 4.20
C GLY A 213 10.37 7.23 3.24
N LYS A 214 9.66 8.35 3.32
CA LYS A 214 8.40 8.63 2.59
C LYS A 214 8.48 8.35 1.08
N MET A 215 9.60 8.69 0.41
CA MET A 215 9.70 8.49 -1.05
C MET A 215 9.77 7.01 -1.43
N GLY A 216 10.62 6.22 -0.76
CA GLY A 216 10.70 4.78 -0.99
C GLY A 216 9.40 4.06 -0.66
N TYR A 217 8.70 4.48 0.40
CA TYR A 217 7.39 3.96 0.77
C TYR A 217 6.32 4.29 -0.29
N ALA A 218 6.34 5.51 -0.85
CA ALA A 218 5.44 5.90 -1.95
C ALA A 218 5.69 5.06 -3.21
N ILE A 219 6.96 4.81 -3.56
CA ILE A 219 7.31 3.94 -4.70
C ILE A 219 6.81 2.51 -4.47
N ALA A 220 7.10 1.93 -3.30
CA ALA A 220 6.67 0.58 -2.97
C ALA A 220 5.14 0.43 -2.98
N LYS A 221 4.42 1.39 -2.38
CA LYS A 221 2.95 1.44 -2.40
C LYS A 221 2.41 1.52 -3.82
N THR A 222 2.90 2.47 -4.63
CA THR A 222 2.41 2.68 -5.99
C THR A 222 2.67 1.45 -6.86
N ALA A 223 3.85 0.83 -6.75
CA ALA A 223 4.19 -0.39 -7.48
C ALA A 223 3.26 -1.56 -7.09
N ALA A 224 3.00 -1.76 -5.79
CA ALA A 224 2.08 -2.81 -5.31
C ALA A 224 0.64 -2.57 -5.78
N LEU A 225 0.16 -1.32 -5.74
CA LEU A 225 -1.18 -0.96 -6.24
C LEU A 225 -1.29 -1.14 -7.76
N ARG A 226 -0.19 -1.07 -8.51
CA ARG A 226 -0.10 -1.38 -9.95
C ARG A 226 0.10 -2.87 -10.23
N GLY A 227 0.09 -3.71 -9.21
CA GLY A 227 0.10 -5.17 -9.33
C GLY A 227 1.47 -5.83 -9.31
N ALA A 228 2.55 -5.11 -9.02
CA ALA A 228 3.87 -5.69 -8.85
C ALA A 228 3.99 -6.50 -7.55
N ASP A 229 4.88 -7.51 -7.57
CA ASP A 229 5.38 -8.18 -6.36
C ASP A 229 6.53 -7.34 -5.78
N VAL A 230 6.28 -6.66 -4.67
CA VAL A 230 7.18 -5.66 -4.12
C VAL A 230 7.83 -6.14 -2.82
N THR A 231 9.16 -6.11 -2.79
CA THR A 231 9.94 -6.25 -1.56
C THR A 231 10.45 -4.88 -1.11
N LEU A 232 10.02 -4.42 0.06
CA LEU A 232 10.46 -3.17 0.67
C LEU A 232 11.45 -3.45 1.80
N VAL A 233 12.75 -3.19 1.55
CA VAL A 233 13.80 -3.25 2.56
C VAL A 233 13.96 -1.86 3.18
N SER A 234 13.62 -1.73 4.46
CA SER A 234 13.60 -0.39 5.09
C SER A 234 14.37 -0.34 6.40
N GLY A 235 15.22 0.68 6.51
CA GLY A 235 15.69 1.17 7.80
C GLY A 235 14.54 1.77 8.61
N PRO A 236 14.79 2.13 9.90
CA PRO A 236 13.76 2.70 10.76
C PRO A 236 13.17 3.99 10.17
N ALA A 237 11.89 3.97 9.85
CA ALA A 237 11.16 5.09 9.27
C ALA A 237 10.01 5.52 10.22
N GLU A 238 9.55 6.76 10.06
CA GLU A 238 8.41 7.30 10.84
C GLU A 238 7.04 6.94 10.25
N VAL A 239 7.04 6.37 9.04
CA VAL A 239 5.82 5.98 8.32
C VAL A 239 5.58 4.48 8.43
N GLU A 240 4.32 4.09 8.56
CA GLU A 240 3.93 2.68 8.58
C GLU A 240 4.19 2.01 7.23
N PRO A 241 4.65 0.75 7.22
CA PRO A 241 4.83 0.00 5.99
C PRO A 241 3.52 -0.06 5.17
N PRO A 242 3.58 0.18 3.85
CA PRO A 242 2.40 0.07 3.02
C PRO A 242 1.88 -1.37 3.00
N MET A 243 0.57 -1.52 2.89
CA MET A 243 -0.05 -2.82 2.70
C MET A 243 0.37 -3.43 1.34
N PHE A 244 0.26 -4.75 1.24
CA PHE A 244 0.51 -5.53 0.00
C PHE A 244 1.97 -5.53 -0.48
N VAL A 245 2.92 -5.26 0.40
CA VAL A 245 4.36 -5.40 0.14
C VAL A 245 4.98 -6.44 1.07
N ASN A 246 6.03 -7.11 0.60
CA ASN A 246 6.88 -7.93 1.46
C ASN A 246 7.85 -7.01 2.21
N PHE A 247 7.56 -6.71 3.48
CA PHE A 247 8.33 -5.78 4.30
C PHE A 247 9.49 -6.49 4.99
N VAL A 248 10.71 -6.00 4.76
CA VAL A 248 11.97 -6.49 5.36
C VAL A 248 12.60 -5.37 6.18
N PRO A 249 12.38 -5.35 7.51
CA PRO A 249 13.00 -4.35 8.38
C PRO A 249 14.48 -4.62 8.56
N VAL A 250 15.29 -3.56 8.51
CA VAL A 250 16.72 -3.56 8.76
C VAL A 250 17.09 -2.39 9.67
N VAL A 251 18.28 -2.39 10.25
CA VAL A 251 18.71 -1.29 11.12
C VAL A 251 19.99 -0.63 10.59
N THR A 252 21.00 -1.41 10.28
CA THR A 252 22.33 -0.93 9.88
C THR A 252 22.53 -0.96 8.36
N ALA A 253 23.55 -0.26 7.88
CA ALA A 253 23.99 -0.35 6.49
C ALA A 253 24.37 -1.78 6.09
N LYS A 254 24.96 -2.54 7.02
CA LYS A 254 25.31 -3.94 6.82
C LYS A 254 24.06 -4.82 6.64
N ASP A 255 23.06 -4.66 7.53
CA ASP A 255 21.80 -5.42 7.41
C ASP A 255 21.12 -5.12 6.07
N MET A 256 21.11 -3.85 5.65
CA MET A 256 20.53 -3.46 4.37
C MET A 256 21.32 -4.03 3.19
N PHE A 257 22.64 -4.04 3.24
CA PHE A 257 23.48 -4.66 2.23
C PHE A 257 23.14 -6.15 2.08
N GLU A 258 23.15 -6.92 3.17
CA GLU A 258 22.84 -8.35 3.17
C GLU A 258 21.40 -8.63 2.68
N ALA A 259 20.43 -7.83 3.14
CA ALA A 259 19.04 -7.99 2.74
C ALA A 259 18.80 -7.72 1.25
N VAL A 260 19.48 -6.73 0.67
CA VAL A 260 19.38 -6.36 -0.74
C VAL A 260 20.11 -7.37 -1.63
N THR A 261 21.37 -7.66 -1.33
CA THR A 261 22.22 -8.53 -2.18
C THR A 261 21.69 -9.96 -2.27
N SER A 262 21.13 -10.49 -1.16
CA SER A 262 20.54 -11.83 -1.13
C SER A 262 19.23 -11.97 -1.92
N ARG A 263 18.62 -10.86 -2.40
CA ARG A 263 17.33 -10.86 -3.09
C ARG A 263 17.38 -10.24 -4.49
N SER A 264 18.43 -9.49 -4.79
CA SER A 264 18.52 -8.72 -6.05
C SER A 264 18.42 -9.57 -7.29
N ASP A 265 18.96 -10.79 -7.28
CA ASP A 265 19.04 -11.67 -8.46
C ASP A 265 17.71 -12.04 -9.10
N GLU A 266 16.62 -12.01 -8.32
CA GLU A 266 15.28 -12.38 -8.78
C GLU A 266 14.42 -11.17 -9.21
N MET A 267 14.95 -9.95 -9.08
CA MET A 267 14.19 -8.73 -9.31
C MET A 267 14.27 -8.26 -10.77
N ASP A 268 13.15 -7.76 -11.30
CA ASP A 268 13.13 -7.05 -12.57
C ASP A 268 13.69 -5.64 -12.42
N ALA A 269 13.44 -5.00 -11.26
CA ALA A 269 13.97 -3.68 -10.96
C ALA A 269 14.40 -3.57 -9.48
N VAL A 270 15.50 -2.86 -9.26
CA VAL A 270 15.97 -2.47 -7.92
C VAL A 270 16.01 -0.95 -7.83
N ILE A 271 15.26 -0.38 -6.88
CA ILE A 271 15.15 1.07 -6.67
C ILE A 271 15.74 1.42 -5.31
N LYS A 272 16.94 2.00 -5.31
CA LYS A 272 17.66 2.33 -4.08
C LYS A 272 17.35 3.76 -3.64
N ALA A 273 16.26 3.93 -2.86
CA ALA A 273 15.83 5.22 -2.31
C ALA A 273 16.20 5.44 -0.83
N ALA A 274 16.78 4.44 -0.17
CA ALA A 274 17.26 4.54 1.21
C ALA A 274 18.43 5.51 1.36
N ALA A 275 18.48 6.20 2.49
CA ALA A 275 19.61 7.02 2.91
C ALA A 275 20.56 6.17 3.81
N VAL A 276 21.41 5.40 3.18
CA VAL A 276 22.39 4.54 3.83
C VAL A 276 23.56 5.39 4.30
N ALA A 277 24.04 5.15 5.52
CA ALA A 277 25.23 5.81 6.04
C ALA A 277 26.49 5.33 5.29
N ASP A 278 27.31 6.25 4.80
CA ASP A 278 28.59 5.95 4.14
C ASP A 278 29.70 5.56 5.14
N TYR A 279 29.48 5.89 6.41
CA TYR A 279 30.41 5.62 7.52
C TYR A 279 29.67 5.09 8.74
N ARG A 280 30.33 4.20 9.47
CA ARG A 280 29.88 3.68 10.77
C ARG A 280 30.97 3.79 11.82
N PRO A 281 30.65 3.81 13.13
CA PRO A 281 31.67 3.67 14.18
C PRO A 281 32.46 2.37 14.02
N LYS A 282 33.78 2.48 14.04
CA LYS A 282 34.68 1.30 13.95
C LYS A 282 34.58 0.40 15.18
N PHE A 283 34.27 1.01 16.33
CA PHE A 283 34.07 0.33 17.60
C PHE A 283 32.72 0.75 18.17
N VAL A 284 31.90 -0.22 18.52
CA VAL A 284 30.61 0.00 19.19
C VAL A 284 30.78 -0.39 20.66
N ASN A 285 30.52 0.55 21.56
CA ASN A 285 30.58 0.29 22.98
C ASN A 285 29.39 -0.58 23.43
N THR A 286 29.66 -1.59 24.25
CA THR A 286 28.61 -2.49 24.78
C THR A 286 27.81 -1.83 25.90
N GLU A 287 28.32 -0.76 26.51
CA GLU A 287 27.66 0.03 27.54
C GLU A 287 27.55 1.51 27.10
N LYS A 288 26.56 2.23 27.67
CA LYS A 288 26.43 3.66 27.43
C LYS A 288 27.72 4.38 27.82
N THR A 289 28.34 5.05 26.87
CA THR A 289 29.55 5.87 27.10
C THR A 289 29.26 6.99 28.08
N LYS A 290 29.87 6.97 29.25
CA LYS A 290 29.71 8.01 30.26
C LYS A 290 30.42 9.29 29.82
N LYS A 291 29.82 10.44 30.18
CA LYS A 291 30.44 11.74 29.97
C LYS A 291 31.76 11.82 30.75
N LYS A 292 32.82 12.16 30.04
CA LYS A 292 34.17 12.43 30.63
C LYS A 292 34.45 13.92 30.44
N ASP A 293 35.38 14.44 31.24
CA ASP A 293 35.88 15.80 31.02
C ASP A 293 36.71 15.82 29.74
N GLY A 294 36.42 16.75 28.85
CA GLY A 294 37.05 16.92 27.55
C GLY A 294 36.21 16.45 26.36
N ASP A 295 36.74 16.65 25.18
CA ASP A 295 36.10 16.30 23.88
C ASP A 295 36.08 14.79 23.64
N MET A 296 35.10 14.30 22.91
CA MET A 296 34.99 12.92 22.49
C MET A 296 35.16 12.82 20.97
N ALA A 297 36.07 11.99 20.50
CA ALA A 297 36.20 11.63 19.10
C ALA A 297 35.65 10.21 18.86
N ILE A 298 34.99 10.01 17.73
CA ILE A 298 34.52 8.70 17.29
C ILE A 298 35.28 8.35 16.01
N GLU A 299 36.02 7.26 16.04
CA GLU A 299 36.68 6.73 14.85
C GLU A 299 35.65 6.06 13.96
N LEU A 300 35.62 6.47 12.68
CA LEU A 300 34.67 5.95 11.69
C LEU A 300 35.38 5.10 10.64
N GLU A 301 34.71 4.07 10.16
CA GLU A 301 35.11 3.27 8.99
C GLU A 301 34.02 3.33 7.90
N ARG A 302 34.39 3.04 6.65
CA ARG A 302 33.45 3.01 5.54
C ARG A 302 32.53 1.81 5.62
N THR A 303 31.26 2.01 5.21
CA THR A 303 30.29 0.94 4.99
C THR A 303 30.40 0.38 3.57
N ASP A 304 29.75 -0.76 3.32
CA ASP A 304 29.66 -1.35 2.00
C ASP A 304 28.77 -0.50 1.07
N ASP A 305 29.23 -0.29 -0.16
CA ASP A 305 28.48 0.48 -1.16
C ASP A 305 27.51 -0.42 -1.92
N ILE A 306 26.28 -0.49 -1.42
CA ILE A 306 25.20 -1.31 -1.98
C ILE A 306 24.98 -1.02 -3.47
N LEU A 307 24.96 0.25 -3.85
CA LEU A 307 24.65 0.65 -5.23
C LEU A 307 25.78 0.28 -6.19
N LYS A 308 27.03 0.38 -5.74
CA LYS A 308 28.20 -0.08 -6.50
C LYS A 308 28.14 -1.59 -6.70
N TRP A 309 27.90 -2.33 -5.62
CA TRP A 309 27.82 -3.79 -5.69
C TRP A 309 26.71 -4.25 -6.65
N LEU A 310 25.52 -3.64 -6.59
CA LEU A 310 24.42 -3.94 -7.50
C LEU A 310 24.81 -3.67 -8.97
N GLY A 311 25.44 -2.54 -9.26
CA GLY A 311 25.89 -2.21 -10.63
C GLY A 311 26.94 -3.17 -11.18
N GLU A 312 27.80 -3.74 -10.32
CA GLU A 312 28.79 -4.75 -10.70
C GLU A 312 28.20 -6.16 -10.92
N HIS A 313 27.02 -6.45 -10.31
CA HIS A 313 26.42 -7.79 -10.31
C HIS A 313 25.05 -7.86 -11.03
N LYS A 314 24.48 -6.73 -11.48
CA LYS A 314 23.17 -6.74 -12.16
C LYS A 314 23.22 -7.53 -13.44
N LYS A 315 22.08 -8.20 -13.76
CA LYS A 315 21.84 -8.85 -15.05
C LYS A 315 21.43 -7.80 -16.08
N ASP A 316 21.65 -8.08 -17.37
CA ASP A 316 21.24 -7.17 -18.46
C ASP A 316 19.73 -6.91 -18.50
N SER A 317 18.93 -7.85 -17.99
CA SER A 317 17.47 -7.73 -17.90
C SER A 317 16.97 -6.95 -16.68
N GLN A 318 17.85 -6.59 -15.75
CA GLN A 318 17.50 -5.89 -14.51
C GLN A 318 17.68 -4.39 -14.66
N PHE A 319 16.69 -3.64 -14.17
CA PHE A 319 16.77 -2.19 -14.13
C PHE A 319 17.25 -1.71 -12.76
N LEU A 320 18.33 -0.95 -12.71
CA LEU A 320 18.89 -0.40 -11.49
C LEU A 320 18.69 1.11 -11.43
N CYS A 321 17.87 1.55 -10.48
CA CYS A 321 17.59 2.96 -10.21
C CYS A 321 18.21 3.40 -8.89
N GLY A 322 19.03 4.44 -8.91
CA GLY A 322 19.59 5.10 -7.73
C GLY A 322 18.90 6.42 -7.41
N PHE A 323 19.06 6.89 -6.19
CA PHE A 323 18.70 8.24 -5.77
C PHE A 323 19.97 9.03 -5.42
N SER A 324 19.97 10.31 -5.77
CA SER A 324 21.01 11.24 -5.34
C SER A 324 20.40 12.47 -4.70
N MET A 325 21.14 13.04 -3.78
CA MET A 325 20.81 14.25 -3.08
C MET A 325 22.09 15.06 -2.98
N GLU A 326 22.19 16.09 -3.80
CA GLU A 326 23.35 16.96 -3.89
C GLU A 326 22.93 18.41 -3.61
N THR A 327 23.76 19.12 -2.88
CA THR A 327 23.54 20.55 -2.58
C THR A 327 24.14 21.47 -3.62
N GLU A 328 25.16 20.98 -4.35
CA GLU A 328 25.88 21.72 -5.39
C GLU A 328 26.12 20.82 -6.60
N HIS A 329 26.10 21.38 -7.80
CA HIS A 329 26.35 20.67 -9.07
C HIS A 329 25.53 19.38 -9.22
N MET A 330 24.24 19.44 -8.82
CA MET A 330 23.36 18.26 -8.67
C MET A 330 23.33 17.37 -9.93
N LEU A 331 23.14 17.94 -11.11
CA LEU A 331 23.04 17.17 -12.35
C LEU A 331 24.39 16.53 -12.72
N GLU A 332 25.48 17.27 -12.61
CA GLU A 332 26.83 16.81 -12.96
C GLU A 332 27.27 15.66 -12.03
N ASN A 333 27.10 15.83 -10.72
CA ASN A 333 27.42 14.81 -9.72
C ASN A 333 26.54 13.56 -9.89
N SER A 334 25.25 13.74 -10.22
CA SER A 334 24.32 12.63 -10.46
C SER A 334 24.69 11.85 -11.72
N ARG A 335 25.08 12.53 -12.82
CA ARG A 335 25.57 11.86 -14.05
C ARG A 335 26.87 11.07 -13.78
N ALA A 336 27.79 11.65 -13.04
CA ALA A 336 29.02 10.93 -12.66
C ALA A 336 28.72 9.67 -11.84
N LYS A 337 27.74 9.73 -10.94
CA LYS A 337 27.28 8.54 -10.16
C LYS A 337 26.59 7.49 -11.05
N LEU A 338 25.75 7.92 -12.00
CA LEU A 338 25.07 7.03 -12.96
C LEU A 338 26.08 6.15 -13.69
N THR A 339 27.10 6.77 -14.29
CA THR A 339 28.15 6.06 -15.05
C THR A 339 29.05 5.22 -14.14
N LYS A 340 29.55 5.80 -13.05
CA LYS A 340 30.50 5.15 -12.14
C LYS A 340 29.94 3.89 -11.48
N LYS A 341 28.60 3.85 -11.25
CA LYS A 341 27.92 2.75 -10.55
C LYS A 341 27.07 1.90 -11.49
N ASN A 342 27.23 2.05 -12.79
CA ASN A 342 26.54 1.28 -13.83
C ASN A 342 25.01 1.25 -13.60
N LEU A 343 24.40 2.42 -13.38
CA LEU A 343 22.95 2.56 -13.19
C LEU A 343 22.25 2.76 -14.54
N ASP A 344 20.98 2.35 -14.62
CA ASP A 344 20.11 2.62 -15.76
C ASP A 344 19.42 3.98 -15.62
N MET A 345 19.20 4.41 -14.36
CA MET A 345 18.61 5.71 -14.05
C MET A 345 19.07 6.19 -12.66
N ILE A 346 19.18 7.50 -12.52
CA ILE A 346 19.34 8.15 -11.22
C ILE A 346 18.29 9.25 -11.05
N VAL A 347 17.65 9.29 -9.90
CA VAL A 347 16.67 10.31 -9.53
C VAL A 347 17.35 11.33 -8.62
N ALA A 348 17.54 12.54 -9.13
CA ALA A 348 18.17 13.63 -8.40
C ALA A 348 17.13 14.49 -7.70
N ASN A 349 17.20 14.57 -6.36
CA ASN A 349 16.34 15.41 -5.55
C ASN A 349 16.86 16.85 -5.49
N ASN A 350 15.99 17.83 -5.79
CA ASN A 350 16.31 19.22 -5.66
C ASN A 350 15.91 19.79 -4.29
N LEU A 351 16.86 19.90 -3.36
CA LEU A 351 16.61 20.43 -2.00
C LEU A 351 16.43 21.95 -1.93
N LYS A 352 16.76 22.69 -3.00
CA LYS A 352 16.71 24.17 -3.01
C LYS A 352 15.31 24.70 -3.25
N VAL A 353 14.37 23.84 -3.65
CA VAL A 353 12.98 24.21 -3.93
C VAL A 353 12.14 24.08 -2.67
N ALA A 354 11.43 25.15 -2.30
CA ALA A 354 10.48 25.10 -1.19
C ALA A 354 9.38 24.07 -1.48
N GLY A 355 9.10 23.18 -0.52
CA GLY A 355 8.15 22.07 -0.70
C GLY A 355 8.78 20.77 -1.22
N ALA A 356 10.07 20.76 -1.56
CA ALA A 356 10.82 19.53 -1.84
C ALA A 356 11.68 19.15 -0.63
N GLY A 357 11.79 17.85 -0.32
CA GLY A 357 12.65 17.38 0.75
C GLY A 357 12.16 16.15 1.50
N PHE A 358 12.88 15.78 2.56
CA PHE A 358 12.63 14.54 3.29
C PHE A 358 11.28 14.50 4.02
N GLY A 359 10.90 15.58 4.72
CA GLY A 359 9.72 15.62 5.59
C GLY A 359 8.41 15.97 4.89
N THR A 360 8.44 16.56 3.69
CA THR A 360 7.26 17.01 2.93
C THR A 360 6.56 15.84 2.22
N ASP A 361 5.30 16.03 1.85
CA ASP A 361 4.52 15.05 1.07
C ASP A 361 4.65 15.28 -0.45
N THR A 362 5.31 16.38 -0.85
CA THR A 362 5.64 16.72 -2.23
C THR A 362 7.13 16.55 -2.51
N ASN A 363 7.51 16.49 -3.78
CA ASN A 363 8.91 16.47 -4.21
C ASN A 363 9.09 17.16 -5.57
N VAL A 364 10.34 17.57 -5.86
CA VAL A 364 10.82 18.02 -7.17
C VAL A 364 12.05 17.20 -7.50
N VAL A 365 12.00 16.46 -8.59
CA VAL A 365 13.08 15.54 -8.97
C VAL A 365 13.39 15.66 -10.44
N THR A 366 14.65 15.38 -10.79
CA THR A 366 15.08 15.17 -12.16
C THR A 366 15.47 13.70 -12.34
N MET A 367 14.81 13.00 -13.26
CA MET A 367 15.18 11.67 -13.67
C MET A 367 16.25 11.75 -14.77
N ILE A 368 17.39 11.10 -14.57
CA ILE A 368 18.54 11.13 -15.46
C ILE A 368 18.85 9.71 -15.91
N ARG A 369 18.84 9.49 -17.22
CA ARG A 369 19.36 8.32 -17.91
C ARG A 369 20.55 8.73 -18.77
N GLU A 370 21.23 7.77 -19.39
CA GLU A 370 22.41 8.02 -20.21
C GLU A 370 22.21 9.16 -21.24
N ASN A 371 21.10 9.12 -21.97
CA ASN A 371 20.81 10.06 -23.07
C ASN A 371 19.52 10.87 -22.87
N LYS A 372 18.94 10.87 -21.66
CA LYS A 372 17.65 11.53 -21.38
C LYS A 372 17.65 12.16 -19.99
N GLU A 373 17.17 13.39 -19.91
CA GLU A 373 16.82 14.06 -18.66
C GLU A 373 15.35 14.45 -18.69
N THR A 374 14.66 14.17 -17.59
CA THR A 374 13.26 14.55 -17.41
C THR A 374 13.10 15.22 -16.06
N GLU A 375 12.84 16.53 -16.08
CA GLU A 375 12.53 17.29 -14.87
C GLU A 375 11.03 17.17 -14.57
N LEU A 376 10.69 16.75 -13.35
CA LEU A 376 9.31 16.73 -12.89
C LEU A 376 9.02 18.00 -12.10
N PRO A 377 7.85 18.64 -12.33
CA PRO A 377 7.41 19.77 -11.52
C PRO A 377 7.14 19.32 -10.07
N ILE A 378 6.85 20.28 -9.20
CA ILE A 378 6.41 19.95 -7.85
C ILE A 378 5.10 19.14 -7.90
N MET A 379 5.15 17.94 -7.36
CA MET A 379 3.99 17.03 -7.30
C MET A 379 4.07 16.15 -6.05
N SER A 380 3.01 15.41 -5.73
CA SER A 380 3.00 14.49 -4.61
C SER A 380 4.03 13.36 -4.80
N LYS A 381 4.53 12.80 -3.71
CA LYS A 381 5.45 11.66 -3.77
C LYS A 381 4.83 10.42 -4.44
N GLU A 382 3.51 10.27 -4.40
CA GLU A 382 2.81 9.19 -5.11
C GLU A 382 2.83 9.43 -6.64
N GLU A 383 2.65 10.67 -7.09
CA GLU A 383 2.76 11.02 -8.52
C GLU A 383 4.20 10.88 -9.01
N VAL A 384 5.18 11.34 -8.24
CA VAL A 384 6.62 11.12 -8.55
C VAL A 384 6.92 9.63 -8.64
N ALA A 385 6.40 8.82 -7.72
CA ALA A 385 6.57 7.37 -7.75
C ALA A 385 5.97 6.75 -9.02
N GLY A 386 4.80 7.22 -9.44
CA GLY A 386 4.18 6.84 -10.71
C GLY A 386 5.08 7.11 -11.90
N ALA A 387 5.59 8.35 -12.02
CA ALA A 387 6.48 8.76 -13.10
C ALA A 387 7.81 7.97 -13.14
N ILE A 388 8.39 7.68 -11.96
CA ILE A 388 9.60 6.84 -11.85
C ILE A 388 9.32 5.43 -12.38
N LEU A 389 8.20 4.81 -11.97
CA LEU A 389 7.83 3.48 -12.41
C LEU A 389 7.51 3.44 -13.91
N ASP A 390 6.86 4.48 -14.45
CA ASP A 390 6.58 4.61 -15.89
C ASP A 390 7.88 4.67 -16.69
N GLU A 391 8.86 5.45 -16.25
CA GLU A 391 10.17 5.55 -16.92
C GLU A 391 10.97 4.24 -16.83
N ILE A 392 10.91 3.52 -15.69
CA ILE A 392 11.61 2.22 -15.50
C ILE A 392 11.06 1.16 -16.45
N PHE A 393 9.74 1.09 -16.60
CA PHE A 393 9.08 0.04 -17.37
C PHE A 393 8.66 0.45 -18.78
N GLY A 394 9.00 1.68 -19.20
CA GLY A 394 8.72 2.19 -20.56
C GLY A 394 7.21 2.35 -20.82
N ILE A 395 6.43 2.79 -19.80
CA ILE A 395 5.00 2.97 -19.91
C ILE A 395 4.72 4.43 -20.28
N GLU A 396 4.11 4.65 -21.43
CA GLU A 396 3.66 5.96 -21.88
C GLU A 396 2.24 6.24 -21.38
N ARG A 397 2.01 7.42 -20.75
CA ARG A 397 0.70 7.86 -20.22
C ARG A 397 0.29 9.23 -20.76
#